data_bcbc6b51d36f6b9dee5f9c8ed3831af1
#
_entry.id   bcbc6b51d36f6b9dee5f9c8ed3831af1
#
_cell.length_a   1.000
_cell.length_b   1.000
_cell.length_c   1.000
_cell.angle_alpha   90.00
_cell.angle_beta   90.00
_cell.angle_gamma   90.00
#
_symmetry.space_group_name_H-M   'P 1'
#
loop_
_entity.id
_entity.type
_entity.pdbx_description
1 polymer ?
#
loop_
_entity_poly.entity_id
_entity_poly.type
_entity_poly.pdbx_seq_one_letter_code
_entity_poly.pdbx_strand_id
1 'polypeptide(L)'
;SLFWSPRSDVITQTLLDADGKEVSVGWAGTSTVNGAGNYSNHNYDYDCAVIRKNNGVLDSSFSGNGKMFVTFSSSRNDYCTSLVIQSDGKIVVGGYVKNSSNLNQWSLARINADGTLDTTFGGNSTGKMELSLCGITSACGSMNGSSQLEKMALQSDGKIIVGGTQNEGDATGNFA
;
A
#
# COMPACT_ATOMS: atom_id res chain seq x y z
N SER A 1 -17.72 3.22 -10.59
CA SER A 1 -16.72 2.97 -9.56
C SER A 1 -15.33 3.19 -10.14
N LEU A 2 -14.48 3.87 -9.40
CA LEU A 2 -13.10 4.21 -9.84
C LEU A 2 -12.22 2.96 -9.88
N PHE A 3 -12.50 1.98 -9.05
CA PHE A 3 -11.82 0.71 -8.95
C PHE A 3 -12.73 -0.45 -9.43
N TRP A 4 -12.52 -1.66 -9.03
CA TRP A 4 -13.08 -2.85 -9.65
C TRP A 4 -14.27 -3.46 -8.94
N SER A 5 -14.63 -2.94 -7.77
CA SER A 5 -15.61 -3.59 -6.91
C SER A 5 -16.90 -2.76 -6.80
N PRO A 6 -18.08 -3.36 -6.69
CA PRO A 6 -19.30 -2.66 -6.24
C PRO A 6 -19.23 -2.27 -4.75
N ARG A 7 -18.10 -2.46 -4.08
CA ARG A 7 -17.87 -2.20 -2.65
C ARG A 7 -16.86 -1.08 -2.46
N SER A 8 -16.71 -0.62 -1.24
CA SER A 8 -15.98 0.57 -0.81
C SER A 8 -14.53 0.61 -1.32
N ASP A 9 -14.33 1.22 -2.47
CA ASP A 9 -13.00 1.61 -2.94
C ASP A 9 -12.67 2.97 -2.33
N VAL A 10 -11.46 3.15 -1.86
CA VAL A 10 -11.00 4.38 -1.22
C VAL A 10 -9.75 4.90 -1.91
N ILE A 11 -9.73 6.19 -2.25
CA ILE A 11 -8.51 6.93 -2.62
C ILE A 11 -8.05 7.69 -1.38
N THR A 12 -6.79 7.54 -1.02
CA THR A 12 -6.17 8.19 0.15
C THR A 12 -5.27 9.35 -0.23
N GLN A 13 -4.65 9.28 -1.41
CA GLN A 13 -3.80 10.34 -1.93
C GLN A 13 -3.77 10.32 -3.46
N THR A 14 -3.65 11.52 -4.04
CA THR A 14 -3.39 11.74 -5.48
C THR A 14 -2.27 12.76 -5.62
N LEU A 15 -1.32 12.48 -6.50
CA LEU A 15 -0.25 13.40 -6.94
C LEU A 15 -0.23 13.47 -8.46
N LEU A 16 0.36 14.53 -8.98
CA LEU A 16 0.71 14.63 -10.41
C LEU A 16 2.15 14.16 -10.61
N ASP A 17 2.38 13.37 -11.65
CA ASP A 17 3.74 13.06 -12.10
C ASP A 17 4.33 14.23 -12.92
N ALA A 18 5.58 14.07 -13.39
CA ALA A 18 6.28 15.11 -14.15
C ALA A 18 5.60 15.45 -15.48
N ASP A 19 4.80 14.55 -16.03
CA ASP A 19 4.03 14.73 -17.26
C ASP A 19 2.62 15.30 -17.01
N GLY A 20 2.28 15.60 -15.75
CA GLY A 20 0.96 16.08 -15.34
C GLY A 20 -0.11 14.99 -15.26
N LYS A 21 0.25 13.72 -15.30
CA LYS A 21 -0.68 12.62 -15.12
C LYS A 21 -1.02 12.44 -13.65
N GLU A 22 -2.28 12.14 -13.37
CA GLU A 22 -2.77 11.87 -12.02
C GLU A 22 -2.40 10.44 -11.59
N VAL A 23 -1.64 10.31 -10.50
CA VAL A 23 -1.36 9.04 -9.84
C VAL A 23 -2.10 9.02 -8.51
N SER A 24 -3.01 8.07 -8.35
CA SER A 24 -3.83 7.91 -7.14
C SER A 24 -3.53 6.57 -6.47
N VAL A 25 -3.50 6.57 -5.15
CA VAL A 25 -3.33 5.38 -4.33
C VAL A 25 -4.45 5.25 -3.30
N GLY A 26 -4.71 4.03 -2.89
CA GLY A 26 -5.69 3.70 -1.87
C GLY A 26 -5.83 2.20 -1.72
N TRP A 27 -7.03 1.72 -1.46
CA TRP A 27 -7.33 0.29 -1.44
C TRP A 27 -8.67 0.00 -2.10
N ALA A 28 -8.80 -1.20 -2.64
CA ALA A 28 -10.02 -1.68 -3.25
C ALA A 28 -10.27 -3.14 -2.88
N GLY A 29 -11.54 -3.50 -2.76
CA GLY A 29 -11.93 -4.86 -2.48
C GLY A 29 -11.65 -5.78 -3.66
N THR A 30 -10.88 -6.84 -3.43
CA THR A 30 -10.70 -7.93 -4.37
C THR A 30 -11.64 -9.06 -3.98
N SER A 31 -12.69 -9.28 -4.77
CA SER A 31 -13.54 -10.45 -4.57
C SER A 31 -13.09 -11.58 -5.48
N THR A 32 -12.65 -12.68 -4.93
CA THR A 32 -12.56 -13.92 -5.67
C THR A 32 -13.97 -14.45 -5.90
N VAL A 33 -14.44 -14.37 -7.12
CA VAL A 33 -15.68 -15.06 -7.54
C VAL A 33 -15.34 -16.54 -7.60
N ASN A 34 -16.02 -17.36 -6.78
CA ASN A 34 -15.90 -18.81 -6.96
C ASN A 34 -16.44 -19.21 -8.34
N GLY A 35 -15.99 -20.35 -8.89
CA GLY A 35 -16.36 -20.82 -10.23
C GLY A 35 -17.87 -20.97 -10.51
N ALA A 36 -18.74 -20.68 -9.55
CA ALA A 36 -20.20 -20.68 -9.65
C ALA A 36 -20.79 -19.25 -9.74
N GLY A 37 -19.98 -18.21 -9.83
CA GLY A 37 -20.44 -16.82 -9.92
C GLY A 37 -20.97 -16.23 -8.61
N ASN A 38 -20.89 -16.96 -7.50
CA ASN A 38 -21.29 -16.47 -6.19
C ASN A 38 -20.07 -15.87 -5.46
N TYR A 39 -20.26 -14.72 -4.83
CA TYR A 39 -19.27 -14.16 -3.90
C TYR A 39 -19.15 -15.12 -2.72
N SER A 40 -18.01 -15.79 -2.60
CA SER A 40 -17.80 -16.71 -1.46
C SER A 40 -17.81 -15.89 -0.17
N ASN A 41 -18.54 -16.42 0.79
CA ASN A 41 -18.77 -15.81 2.08
C ASN A 41 -17.44 -15.43 2.78
N HIS A 42 -17.31 -14.15 3.13
CA HIS A 42 -16.59 -13.63 4.30
C HIS A 42 -15.08 -13.41 4.26
N ASN A 43 -14.35 -13.65 3.18
CA ASN A 43 -12.99 -13.15 3.09
C ASN A 43 -12.94 -11.98 2.10
N TYR A 44 -13.33 -10.78 2.58
CA TYR A 44 -13.08 -9.56 1.86
C TYR A 44 -11.61 -9.22 2.05
N ASP A 45 -10.83 -9.45 1.02
CA ASP A 45 -9.46 -8.99 0.96
C ASP A 45 -9.46 -7.60 0.34
N TYR A 46 -8.81 -6.64 0.99
CA TYR A 46 -8.55 -5.34 0.43
C TYR A 46 -7.09 -5.33 -0.01
N ASP A 47 -6.88 -5.03 -1.28
CA ASP A 47 -5.53 -4.84 -1.81
C ASP A 47 -5.22 -3.36 -1.98
N CYS A 48 -3.94 -3.01 -1.77
CA CYS A 48 -3.41 -1.71 -2.15
C CYS A 48 -3.63 -1.51 -3.65
N ALA A 49 -4.26 -0.42 -4.02
CA ALA A 49 -4.64 -0.12 -5.39
C ALA A 49 -3.99 1.17 -5.86
N VAL A 50 -3.44 1.14 -7.08
CA VAL A 50 -2.83 2.30 -7.75
C VAL A 50 -3.51 2.53 -9.09
N ILE A 51 -3.85 3.79 -9.37
CA ILE A 51 -4.44 4.20 -10.64
C ILE A 51 -3.59 5.33 -11.21
N ARG A 52 -3.37 5.28 -12.53
CA ARG A 52 -2.86 6.44 -13.27
C ARG A 52 -3.86 6.88 -14.33
N LYS A 53 -4.08 8.20 -14.41
CA LYS A 53 -4.93 8.84 -15.40
C LYS A 53 -4.16 9.92 -16.16
N ASN A 54 -4.52 10.08 -17.41
CA ASN A 54 -4.09 11.19 -18.24
C ASN A 54 -5.34 11.96 -18.70
N ASN A 55 -5.44 13.24 -18.33
CA ASN A 55 -6.61 14.08 -18.61
C ASN A 55 -7.94 13.43 -18.19
N GLY A 56 -7.95 12.83 -16.98
CA GLY A 56 -9.15 12.18 -16.40
C GLY A 56 -9.46 10.78 -16.97
N VAL A 57 -8.75 10.31 -17.99
CA VAL A 57 -8.91 8.98 -18.59
C VAL A 57 -7.84 8.03 -18.09
N LEU A 58 -8.17 6.76 -17.85
CA LEU A 58 -7.20 5.73 -17.46
C LEU A 58 -6.06 5.65 -18.49
N ASP A 59 -4.83 5.74 -18.01
CA ASP A 59 -3.62 5.68 -18.83
C ASP A 59 -3.21 4.23 -19.09
N SER A 60 -3.55 3.71 -20.26
CA SER A 60 -3.24 2.32 -20.64
C SER A 60 -1.74 2.02 -20.74
N SER A 61 -0.87 3.03 -20.76
CA SER A 61 0.59 2.83 -20.68
C SER A 61 1.08 2.45 -19.27
N PHE A 62 0.17 2.51 -18.27
CA PHE A 62 0.43 2.06 -16.91
C PHE A 62 -0.28 0.72 -16.69
N SER A 63 0.49 -0.34 -16.43
CA SER A 63 -0.03 -1.70 -16.16
C SER A 63 -1.04 -2.22 -17.21
N GLY A 64 -0.95 -1.71 -18.45
CA GLY A 64 -1.79 -2.12 -19.58
C GLY A 64 -3.22 -1.54 -19.58
N ASN A 65 -3.74 -1.06 -18.46
CA ASN A 65 -5.11 -0.56 -18.32
C ASN A 65 -5.27 0.63 -17.36
N GLY A 66 -4.18 1.23 -16.93
CA GLY A 66 -4.17 2.36 -15.99
C GLY A 66 -4.39 1.99 -14.53
N LYS A 67 -4.40 0.71 -14.19
CA LYS A 67 -4.70 0.22 -12.83
C LYS A 67 -3.76 -0.91 -12.43
N MET A 68 -3.42 -0.95 -11.15
CA MET A 68 -2.56 -1.97 -10.57
C MET A 68 -2.99 -2.29 -9.14
N PHE A 69 -2.94 -3.55 -8.77
CA PHE A 69 -2.93 -3.98 -7.37
C PHE A 69 -1.51 -4.29 -6.92
N VAL A 70 -1.21 -3.89 -5.70
CA VAL A 70 0.02 -4.29 -5.00
C VAL A 70 -0.41 -5.16 -3.83
N THR A 71 -0.38 -6.47 -4.03
CA THR A 71 -0.73 -7.44 -3.00
C THR A 71 0.52 -7.78 -2.18
N PHE A 72 0.56 -7.42 -0.92
CA PHE A 72 1.63 -7.80 0.02
C PHE A 72 1.35 -9.19 0.59
N SER A 73 0.09 -9.49 0.85
CA SER A 73 -0.35 -10.78 1.37
C SER A 73 -1.54 -11.31 0.57
N SER A 74 -1.50 -12.58 0.17
CA SER A 74 -2.57 -13.22 -0.59
C SER A 74 -3.82 -13.58 0.23
N SER A 75 -3.81 -13.36 1.53
CA SER A 75 -4.88 -13.80 2.44
C SER A 75 -5.25 -12.77 3.51
N ARG A 76 -4.75 -11.54 3.39
CA ARG A 76 -4.92 -10.49 4.39
C ARG A 76 -5.03 -9.12 3.74
N ASN A 77 -5.72 -8.21 4.42
CA ASN A 77 -5.94 -6.86 3.90
C ASN A 77 -4.65 -6.06 3.80
N ASP A 78 -4.47 -5.42 2.67
CA ASP A 78 -3.37 -4.52 2.33
C ASP A 78 -3.92 -3.11 2.08
N TYR A 79 -3.44 -2.13 2.82
CA TYR A 79 -3.92 -0.76 2.72
C TYR A 79 -2.78 0.17 2.31
N CYS A 80 -2.97 0.95 1.25
CA CYS A 80 -2.05 2.02 0.90
C CYS A 80 -2.63 3.38 1.31
N THR A 81 -1.83 4.14 2.05
CA THR A 81 -2.22 5.42 2.64
C THR A 81 -1.52 6.60 2.01
N SER A 82 -0.35 6.37 1.42
CA SER A 82 0.49 7.43 0.88
C SER A 82 1.29 6.98 -0.33
N LEU A 83 1.66 7.94 -1.19
CA LEU A 83 2.57 7.74 -2.32
C LEU A 83 3.56 8.90 -2.42
N VAL A 84 4.70 8.63 -3.03
CA VAL A 84 5.65 9.63 -3.54
C VAL A 84 6.09 9.24 -4.96
N ILE A 85 6.39 10.25 -5.79
CA ILE A 85 6.88 10.03 -7.15
C ILE A 85 8.32 10.50 -7.20
N GLN A 86 9.23 9.60 -7.57
CA GLN A 86 10.66 9.89 -7.66
C GLN A 86 10.98 10.63 -8.96
N SER A 87 12.13 11.28 -9.03
CA SER A 87 12.55 12.07 -10.21
C SER A 87 12.73 11.23 -11.48
N ASP A 88 12.93 9.92 -11.34
CA ASP A 88 13.00 8.97 -12.46
C ASP A 88 11.63 8.41 -12.89
N GLY A 89 10.54 8.95 -12.34
CA GLY A 89 9.16 8.55 -12.62
C GLY A 89 8.70 7.30 -11.87
N LYS A 90 9.53 6.69 -11.03
CA LYS A 90 9.10 5.58 -10.19
C LYS A 90 8.18 6.07 -9.09
N ILE A 91 7.19 5.25 -8.77
CA ILE A 91 6.19 5.52 -7.74
C ILE A 91 6.48 4.63 -6.53
N VAL A 92 6.65 5.23 -5.35
CA VAL A 92 6.70 4.46 -4.11
C VAL A 92 5.37 4.63 -3.41
N VAL A 93 4.73 3.52 -3.11
CA VAL A 93 3.48 3.46 -2.33
C VAL A 93 3.78 2.89 -0.95
N GLY A 94 3.09 3.38 0.06
CA GLY A 94 3.26 2.95 1.42
C GLY A 94 1.94 2.90 2.17
N GLY A 95 1.91 2.04 3.18
CA GLY A 95 0.74 1.83 4.01
C GLY A 95 1.00 0.75 5.05
N TYR A 96 0.05 -0.15 5.21
CA TYR A 96 0.19 -1.25 6.16
C TYR A 96 -0.51 -2.51 5.67
N VAL A 97 0.04 -3.65 6.08
CA VAL A 97 -0.49 -4.99 5.84
C VAL A 97 -0.70 -5.70 7.17
N LYS A 98 -1.68 -6.56 7.26
CA LYS A 98 -1.86 -7.41 8.44
C LYS A 98 -0.88 -8.59 8.42
N ASN A 99 -0.19 -8.85 9.53
CA ASN A 99 0.65 -10.02 9.69
C ASN A 99 -0.16 -11.26 10.11
N SER A 100 0.50 -12.40 10.32
CA SER A 100 -0.14 -13.65 10.75
C SER A 100 -0.85 -13.57 12.11
N SER A 101 -0.48 -12.60 12.94
CA SER A 101 -1.12 -12.32 14.24
C SER A 101 -2.23 -11.26 14.13
N ASN A 102 -2.67 -10.91 12.92
CA ASN A 102 -3.67 -9.88 12.62
C ASN A 102 -3.27 -8.45 13.08
N LEU A 103 -1.98 -8.19 13.25
CA LEU A 103 -1.42 -6.89 13.60
C LEU A 103 -0.96 -6.17 12.34
N ASN A 104 -1.15 -4.85 12.28
CA ASN A 104 -0.69 -4.05 11.17
C ASN A 104 0.83 -3.87 11.23
N GLN A 105 1.49 -4.01 10.09
CA GLN A 105 2.91 -3.73 9.87
C GLN A 105 3.05 -2.75 8.72
N TRP A 106 4.04 -1.88 8.78
CA TRP A 106 4.32 -0.98 7.67
C TRP A 106 4.73 -1.77 6.43
N SER A 107 4.20 -1.35 5.30
CA SER A 107 4.51 -1.94 4.00
C SER A 107 4.79 -0.86 2.97
N LEU A 108 5.79 -1.11 2.12
CA LEU A 108 6.15 -0.25 1.00
C LEU A 108 6.37 -1.08 -0.25
N ALA A 109 6.03 -0.50 -1.40
CA ALA A 109 6.37 -1.08 -2.69
C ALA A 109 6.83 0.01 -3.65
N ARG A 110 7.73 -0.33 -4.57
CA ARG A 110 8.14 0.57 -5.64
C ARG A 110 7.69 0.03 -6.98
N ILE A 111 7.11 0.93 -7.77
CA ILE A 111 6.48 0.67 -9.06
C ILE A 111 7.24 1.47 -10.11
N ASN A 112 7.59 0.85 -11.22
CA ASN A 112 8.18 1.51 -12.38
C ASN A 112 7.15 2.42 -13.06
N ALA A 113 7.60 3.34 -13.91
CA ALA A 113 6.74 4.24 -14.64
C ALA A 113 5.73 3.54 -15.58
N ASP A 114 6.00 2.30 -15.97
CA ASP A 114 5.10 1.47 -16.78
C ASP A 114 4.05 0.70 -15.96
N GLY A 115 4.09 0.77 -14.63
CA GLY A 115 3.17 0.06 -13.74
C GLY A 115 3.62 -1.35 -13.37
N THR A 116 4.86 -1.76 -13.66
CA THR A 116 5.43 -3.01 -13.15
C THR A 116 6.09 -2.80 -11.79
N LEU A 117 6.20 -3.84 -10.96
CA LEU A 117 6.97 -3.75 -9.71
C LEU A 117 8.47 -3.62 -10.01
N ASP A 118 9.14 -2.70 -9.31
CA ASP A 118 10.59 -2.57 -9.36
C ASP A 118 11.25 -3.57 -8.40
N THR A 119 11.62 -4.72 -8.90
CA THR A 119 12.18 -5.82 -8.13
C THR A 119 13.52 -5.52 -7.46
N THR A 120 14.15 -4.38 -7.76
CA THR A 120 15.38 -3.93 -7.08
C THR A 120 15.11 -3.24 -5.73
N PHE A 121 13.84 -2.94 -5.43
CA PHE A 121 13.42 -2.32 -4.17
C PHE A 121 13.18 -3.36 -3.08
N GLY A 122 13.51 -3.01 -1.82
CA GLY A 122 13.21 -3.84 -0.65
C GLY A 122 14.22 -4.96 -0.35
N GLY A 123 15.22 -5.18 -1.20
CA GLY A 123 16.32 -6.12 -0.93
C GLY A 123 15.98 -7.62 -1.06
N ASN A 124 14.73 -7.97 -1.37
CA ASN A 124 14.23 -9.34 -1.48
C ASN A 124 13.80 -9.72 -2.91
N SER A 125 14.14 -8.89 -3.90
CA SER A 125 13.82 -9.08 -5.32
C SER A 125 12.32 -9.16 -5.63
N THR A 126 11.46 -8.64 -4.75
CA THR A 126 10.01 -8.62 -4.96
C THR A 126 9.46 -7.24 -5.30
N GLY A 127 10.25 -6.17 -5.11
CA GLY A 127 9.79 -4.79 -5.24
C GLY A 127 8.94 -4.31 -4.06
N LYS A 128 8.91 -5.09 -2.98
CA LYS A 128 8.11 -4.85 -1.77
C LYS A 128 8.95 -5.01 -0.52
N MET A 129 8.58 -4.32 0.54
CA MET A 129 9.15 -4.53 1.87
C MET A 129 8.07 -4.37 2.93
N GLU A 130 8.19 -5.17 3.97
CA GLU A 130 7.41 -5.07 5.19
C GLU A 130 8.36 -4.69 6.32
N LEU A 131 7.97 -3.72 7.13
CA LEU A 131 8.77 -3.21 8.22
C LEU A 131 8.04 -3.44 9.53
N SER A 132 8.63 -4.26 10.38
CA SER A 132 8.23 -4.33 11.78
C SER A 132 9.00 -3.25 12.55
N LEU A 133 8.30 -2.25 13.06
CA LEU A 133 8.94 -1.23 13.92
C LEU A 133 9.47 -1.83 15.21
N CYS A 134 8.93 -2.95 15.65
CA CYS A 134 9.40 -3.69 16.82
C CYS A 134 10.83 -4.24 16.70
N GLY A 135 11.41 -4.31 15.51
CA GLY A 135 12.81 -4.69 15.30
C GLY A 135 13.78 -3.51 15.29
N ILE A 136 13.29 -2.28 15.23
CA ILE A 136 14.11 -1.07 15.03
C ILE A 136 14.30 -0.30 16.34
N THR A 137 13.39 -0.43 17.30
CA THR A 137 13.47 0.24 18.59
C THR A 137 13.56 -0.77 19.72
N SER A 138 14.47 -0.54 20.66
CA SER A 138 14.62 -1.36 21.89
C SER A 138 13.40 -1.29 22.82
N ALA A 139 12.42 -0.44 22.49
CA ALA A 139 11.23 -0.21 23.29
C ALA A 139 10.10 -1.23 23.08
N CYS A 140 10.22 -2.06 22.06
CA CYS A 140 9.24 -3.12 21.83
C CYS A 140 9.55 -4.36 22.69
N GLY A 141 9.45 -4.31 24.00
CA GLY A 141 9.40 -5.51 24.83
C GLY A 141 8.49 -6.58 24.22
N SER A 142 7.92 -7.49 24.88
CA SER A 142 6.99 -8.52 24.37
C SER A 142 5.72 -7.96 23.70
N MET A 143 5.79 -6.78 23.04
CA MET A 143 4.63 -6.04 22.56
C MET A 143 4.20 -6.47 21.17
N ASN A 144 3.01 -7.00 21.10
CA ASN A 144 2.24 -7.25 19.88
C ASN A 144 1.65 -5.93 19.34
N GLY A 145 2.51 -4.92 19.07
CA GLY A 145 2.08 -3.61 18.63
C GLY A 145 1.64 -3.60 17.15
N SER A 146 0.51 -2.97 16.90
CA SER A 146 0.03 -2.68 15.55
C SER A 146 0.59 -1.34 15.08
N SER A 147 1.12 -1.26 13.87
CA SER A 147 1.69 -0.02 13.32
C SER A 147 1.12 0.31 11.96
N GLN A 148 0.83 1.60 11.70
CA GLN A 148 0.27 2.07 10.43
C GLN A 148 1.15 3.18 9.87
N LEU A 149 1.62 3.01 8.64
CA LEU A 149 2.26 4.08 7.88
C LEU A 149 1.16 4.99 7.34
N GLU A 150 1.24 6.28 7.63
CA GLU A 150 0.20 7.25 7.26
C GLU A 150 0.65 8.18 6.15
N LYS A 151 1.89 8.65 6.20
CA LYS A 151 2.42 9.65 5.26
C LYS A 151 3.85 9.35 4.85
N MET A 152 4.15 9.73 3.62
CA MET A 152 5.50 9.72 3.07
C MET A 152 5.85 11.07 2.46
N ALA A 153 7.14 11.38 2.46
CA ALA A 153 7.71 12.52 1.76
C ALA A 153 9.02 12.11 1.09
N LEU A 154 9.34 12.77 -0.02
CA LEU A 154 10.60 12.59 -0.74
C LEU A 154 11.55 13.74 -0.38
N GLN A 155 12.77 13.42 0.03
CA GLN A 155 13.83 14.41 0.22
C GLN A 155 14.46 14.78 -1.11
N SER A 156 15.14 15.92 -1.17
CA SER A 156 15.83 16.40 -2.36
C SER A 156 16.97 15.48 -2.82
N ASP A 157 17.50 14.66 -1.91
CA ASP A 157 18.53 13.64 -2.20
C ASP A 157 17.93 12.28 -2.62
N GLY A 158 16.59 12.20 -2.79
CA GLY A 158 15.89 11.00 -3.21
C GLY A 158 15.54 10.01 -2.09
N LYS A 159 15.91 10.31 -0.83
CA LYS A 159 15.52 9.49 0.31
C LYS A 159 14.03 9.67 0.62
N ILE A 160 13.42 8.60 1.12
CA ILE A 160 12.01 8.57 1.50
C ILE A 160 11.92 8.69 3.01
N ILE A 161 11.20 9.72 3.47
CA ILE A 161 10.78 9.85 4.86
C ILE A 161 9.43 9.20 4.99
N VAL A 162 9.26 8.39 6.02
CA VAL A 162 8.00 7.73 6.36
C VAL A 162 7.58 8.13 7.77
N GLY A 163 6.29 8.33 7.98
CA GLY A 163 5.71 8.67 9.26
C GLY A 163 4.38 7.95 9.46
N GLY A 164 4.08 7.64 10.71
CA GLY A 164 2.85 6.94 11.05
C GLY A 164 2.73 6.68 12.54
N THR A 165 1.81 5.82 12.91
CA THR A 165 1.50 5.46 14.30
C THR A 165 1.98 4.05 14.62
N GLN A 166 2.30 3.85 15.91
CA GLN A 166 2.50 2.55 16.51
C GLN A 166 1.66 2.49 17.79
N ASN A 167 0.77 1.53 17.87
CA ASN A 167 0.05 1.23 19.09
C ASN A 167 0.88 0.22 19.88
N GLU A 168 1.42 0.64 20.98
CA GLU A 168 1.97 -0.27 21.97
C GLU A 168 0.79 -1.01 22.58
N GLY A 169 0.71 -2.32 22.35
CA GLY A 169 -0.27 -3.18 23.01
C GLY A 169 0.04 -3.18 24.51
N ASP A 170 -0.61 -2.29 25.25
CA ASP A 170 -0.56 -2.30 26.69
C ASP A 170 -1.36 -3.51 27.20
N ALA A 171 -0.67 -4.45 27.82
CA ALA A 171 -1.29 -5.61 28.47
C ALA A 171 -2.13 -5.20 29.70
N THR A 172 -2.11 -3.91 30.11
CA THR A 172 -2.75 -3.42 31.33
C THR A 172 -3.85 -2.39 31.10
N GLY A 173 -4.03 -1.89 29.88
CA GLY A 173 -5.12 -0.95 29.57
C GLY A 173 -5.02 0.41 30.26
N ASN A 174 -3.86 0.79 30.78
CA ASN A 174 -3.65 2.08 31.43
C ASN A 174 -2.85 3.00 30.52
N PHE A 175 -3.48 4.07 30.08
CA PHE A 175 -2.79 5.26 29.61
C PHE A 175 -2.24 6.00 30.84
N ALA A 176 -0.95 6.23 30.88
CA ALA A 176 -0.32 7.13 31.83
C ALA A 176 -0.19 8.52 31.22
#